data_8f106c5a81f32dba49eb6a6919eb4019
#
_entry.id   8f106c5a81f32dba49eb6a6919eb4019
#
_cell.length_a   1.000
_cell.length_b   1.000
_cell.length_c   1.000
_cell.angle_alpha   90.00
_cell.angle_beta   90.00
_cell.angle_gamma   90.00
#
_symmetry.space_group_name_H-M   'P 1'
#
loop_
_entity.id
_entity.type
_entity.pdbx_description
1 polymer ?
#
loop_
_entity_poly.entity_id
_entity_poly.type
_entity_poly.pdbx_seq_one_letter_code
_entity_poly.pdbx_strand_id
1 'polypeptide(L)'
;MTFRIKPAMLKIAAAAWLLGATGAMADTTLEFTQWWEPELPAGSLRAIMDDFEAANPGIKVTLVSGPYATTRDQISVGAATGTLSDVVGLDGAWVNNLNAQNALADMNPMMDASGFDKSQVADIIKVDGKAVMFPVASFVYPVFVNLDLAAQAGVTKLPSTRAEFLEAAKKMTHADKNQYGWVLPLSLQTPSGVQNDMMSWVWASGQSMMANGKPDLEGKPVVDMLTFVKSLNDGGTISPGIATKTEQEKVEEFVNDRVGMMIDSLAHVNLIRKRNPKLNFDLIPVPVVENYTGKRGLPYASWGIGISAASKHQEEAWKLVQYLMSEKVNAKLVSLANAFPGNVNAKPDFVTSDKAFGKAFEIFKTGYLANEFTGLPVAEDLMTQFDVQAQKMLAGEQKPEEAAAAAQKGWMAKF
;
A
#
# COMPACT_ATOMS: atom_id res chain seq x y z
N MET A 1 33.26 5.77 101.10
CA MET A 1 33.27 6.79 99.99
C MET A 1 32.73 6.12 98.71
N THR A 2 31.45 6.37 98.47
CA THR A 2 30.66 5.77 97.42
C THR A 2 30.48 6.80 96.31
N PHE A 3 31.14 6.62 95.17
CA PHE A 3 30.95 7.45 93.95
C PHE A 3 29.80 6.90 93.11
N ARG A 4 28.75 7.71 92.96
CA ARG A 4 27.63 7.45 92.06
C ARG A 4 27.98 8.05 90.69
N ILE A 5 28.02 7.23 89.66
CA ILE A 5 28.14 7.67 88.26
C ILE A 5 26.72 7.71 87.65
N LYS A 6 26.28 8.87 87.17
CA LYS A 6 25.06 9.04 86.41
C LYS A 6 25.20 8.57 84.93
N PRO A 7 24.27 7.84 84.33
CA PRO A 7 24.28 7.56 82.97
C PRO A 7 23.81 8.72 82.08
N ALA A 8 24.62 9.11 81.13
CA ALA A 8 24.25 10.06 80.11
C ALA A 8 23.46 9.32 78.96
N MET A 9 22.22 9.81 78.73
CA MET A 9 21.37 9.32 77.65
C MET A 9 21.93 9.84 76.31
N LEU A 10 22.45 8.94 75.47
CA LEU A 10 22.82 9.20 74.09
C LEU A 10 21.55 9.05 73.21
N LYS A 11 21.02 10.17 72.70
CA LYS A 11 19.96 10.16 71.70
C LYS A 11 20.59 9.86 70.34
N ILE A 12 20.40 8.64 69.85
CA ILE A 12 20.74 8.26 68.46
C ILE A 12 19.54 8.67 67.59
N ALA A 13 19.72 9.70 66.79
CA ALA A 13 18.79 10.09 65.74
C ALA A 13 18.98 9.12 64.56
N ALA A 14 18.04 8.19 64.39
CA ALA A 14 17.99 7.34 63.20
C ALA A 14 17.45 8.18 62.03
N ALA A 15 18.30 8.71 61.18
CA ALA A 15 17.91 9.25 59.86
C ALA A 15 17.55 8.08 58.96
N ALA A 16 16.25 7.82 58.78
CA ALA A 16 15.73 6.90 57.78
C ALA A 16 15.97 7.51 56.37
N TRP A 17 16.96 7.02 55.65
CA TRP A 17 17.09 7.25 54.22
C TRP A 17 16.04 6.43 53.51
N LEU A 18 14.92 7.06 53.13
CA LEU A 18 14.02 6.56 52.12
C LEU A 18 14.74 6.67 50.76
N LEU A 19 15.53 5.66 50.43
CA LEU A 19 15.93 5.39 49.03
C LEU A 19 14.65 5.00 48.31
N GLY A 20 14.05 5.98 47.63
CA GLY A 20 13.06 5.70 46.61
C GLY A 20 13.73 4.83 45.56
N ALA A 21 13.48 3.53 45.62
CA ALA A 21 13.79 2.63 44.54
C ALA A 21 12.88 3.04 43.36
N THR A 22 13.33 3.99 42.53
CA THR A 22 12.85 4.06 41.19
C THR A 22 13.30 2.77 40.52
N GLY A 23 12.42 1.77 40.51
CA GLY A 23 12.63 0.57 39.75
C GLY A 23 12.88 1.02 38.32
N ALA A 24 14.10 0.87 37.85
CA ALA A 24 14.38 0.93 36.42
C ALA A 24 13.52 -0.18 35.81
N MET A 25 12.37 0.17 35.27
CA MET A 25 11.61 -0.72 34.40
C MET A 25 12.58 -1.08 33.28
N ALA A 26 12.80 -2.36 33.07
CA ALA A 26 13.59 -2.81 31.93
C ALA A 26 12.94 -2.26 30.65
N ASP A 27 13.75 -1.62 29.78
CA ASP A 27 13.25 -1.09 28.51
C ASP A 27 12.64 -2.25 27.71
N THR A 28 11.39 -2.06 27.27
CA THR A 28 10.75 -2.95 26.30
C THR A 28 11.28 -2.61 24.91
N THR A 29 11.83 -3.60 24.21
CA THR A 29 12.25 -3.44 22.84
C THR A 29 11.25 -4.09 21.91
N LEU A 30 10.61 -3.28 21.07
CA LEU A 30 9.72 -3.73 19.99
C LEU A 30 10.53 -3.97 18.72
N GLU A 31 10.31 -5.10 18.08
CA GLU A 31 10.75 -5.29 16.69
C GLU A 31 9.64 -4.83 15.73
N PHE A 32 10.01 -4.00 14.75
CA PHE A 32 9.10 -3.54 13.69
C PHE A 32 9.64 -3.94 12.33
N THR A 33 9.09 -5.02 11.76
CA THR A 33 9.41 -5.50 10.41
C THR A 33 8.56 -4.78 9.37
N GLN A 34 9.21 -4.15 8.37
CA GLN A 34 8.55 -3.36 7.34
C GLN A 34 9.47 -3.15 6.12
N TRP A 35 8.88 -2.75 4.98
CA TRP A 35 9.61 -2.39 3.74
C TRP A 35 9.61 -0.90 3.45
N TRP A 36 9.07 -0.07 4.33
CA TRP A 36 8.86 1.37 4.11
C TRP A 36 10.15 2.15 4.12
N GLU A 37 11.11 1.78 4.98
CA GLU A 37 12.35 2.51 5.17
C GLU A 37 13.18 2.64 3.88
N PRO A 38 13.34 1.61 3.02
CA PRO A 38 14.00 1.74 1.72
C PRO A 38 13.29 2.67 0.73
N GLU A 39 11.99 2.86 0.88
CA GLU A 39 11.15 3.73 0.02
C GLU A 39 11.07 5.17 0.53
N LEU A 40 11.53 5.42 1.75
CA LEU A 40 11.56 6.73 2.37
C LEU A 40 12.93 7.40 2.21
N PRO A 41 13.04 8.72 2.40
CA PRO A 41 14.34 9.37 2.55
C PRO A 41 15.15 8.73 3.69
N ALA A 42 16.44 8.49 3.44
CA ALA A 42 17.31 7.76 4.38
C ALA A 42 17.26 8.34 5.80
N GLY A 43 17.04 7.46 6.78
CA GLY A 43 16.99 7.80 8.21
C GLY A 43 15.70 8.46 8.68
N SER A 44 14.75 8.75 7.79
CA SER A 44 13.52 9.46 8.17
C SER A 44 12.57 8.60 9.01
N LEU A 45 12.46 7.29 8.74
CA LEU A 45 11.67 6.39 9.57
C LEU A 45 12.31 6.21 10.95
N ARG A 46 13.65 6.09 11.01
CA ARG A 46 14.36 6.03 12.29
C ARG A 46 14.11 7.30 13.12
N ALA A 47 14.13 8.47 12.53
CA ALA A 47 13.85 9.72 13.21
C ALA A 47 12.40 9.78 13.76
N ILE A 48 11.43 9.17 13.08
CA ILE A 48 10.06 9.05 13.61
C ILE A 48 10.03 8.11 14.83
N MET A 49 10.81 7.02 14.80
CA MET A 49 10.90 6.12 15.96
C MET A 49 11.65 6.74 17.12
N ASP A 50 12.69 7.54 16.88
CA ASP A 50 13.40 8.28 17.92
C ASP A 50 12.48 9.28 18.65
N ASP A 51 11.62 9.97 17.88
CA ASP A 51 10.56 10.85 18.43
C ASP A 51 9.56 10.04 19.29
N PHE A 52 9.18 8.84 18.83
CA PHE A 52 8.30 7.93 19.60
C PHE A 52 8.95 7.46 20.90
N GLU A 53 10.21 7.04 20.86
CA GLU A 53 10.97 6.59 22.02
C GLU A 53 11.14 7.72 23.06
N ALA A 54 11.38 8.95 22.58
CA ALA A 54 11.47 10.13 23.46
C ALA A 54 10.13 10.43 24.14
N ALA A 55 9.00 10.19 23.45
CA ALA A 55 7.65 10.38 23.99
C ALA A 55 7.19 9.22 24.91
N ASN A 56 7.84 8.06 24.83
CA ASN A 56 7.49 6.84 25.57
C ASN A 56 8.71 6.25 26.27
N PRO A 57 9.24 6.90 27.33
CA PRO A 57 10.39 6.38 28.06
C PRO A 57 10.17 4.93 28.52
N GLY A 58 11.15 4.06 28.28
CA GLY A 58 11.08 2.63 28.56
C GLY A 58 10.61 1.79 27.37
N ILE A 59 10.35 2.38 26.21
CA ILE A 59 10.08 1.65 24.96
C ILE A 59 11.16 1.99 23.94
N LYS A 60 11.72 0.96 23.31
CA LYS A 60 12.66 1.07 22.18
C LYS A 60 12.08 0.38 20.96
N VAL A 61 12.47 0.82 19.76
CA VAL A 61 12.03 0.23 18.49
C VAL A 61 13.23 -0.17 17.66
N THR A 62 13.34 -1.45 17.35
CA THR A 62 14.29 -1.99 16.37
C THR A 62 13.59 -2.10 15.03
N LEU A 63 14.07 -1.37 14.01
CA LEU A 63 13.58 -1.50 12.65
C LEU A 63 14.23 -2.71 11.98
N VAL A 64 13.39 -3.60 11.44
CA VAL A 64 13.79 -4.71 10.59
C VAL A 64 13.28 -4.38 9.18
N SER A 65 14.20 -3.93 8.33
CA SER A 65 13.87 -3.31 7.05
C SER A 65 14.45 -4.12 5.89
N GLY A 66 13.70 -4.20 4.80
CA GLY A 66 14.14 -4.88 3.59
C GLY A 66 13.29 -4.49 2.37
N PRO A 67 13.65 -4.94 1.17
CA PRO A 67 12.78 -4.80 0.00
C PRO A 67 11.44 -5.50 0.21
N TYR A 68 10.39 -5.02 -0.47
CA TYR A 68 9.02 -5.52 -0.34
C TYR A 68 8.91 -7.06 -0.37
N ALA A 69 9.47 -7.71 -1.41
CA ALA A 69 9.38 -9.16 -1.57
C ALA A 69 10.09 -9.92 -0.43
N THR A 70 11.29 -9.47 -0.03
CA THR A 70 12.05 -10.08 1.07
C THR A 70 11.30 -9.92 2.40
N THR A 71 10.74 -8.75 2.65
CA THR A 71 9.96 -8.48 3.87
C THR A 71 8.69 -9.32 3.92
N ARG A 72 7.99 -9.48 2.79
CA ARG A 72 6.83 -10.38 2.68
C ARG A 72 7.20 -11.82 3.07
N ASP A 73 8.31 -12.33 2.53
CA ASP A 73 8.76 -13.70 2.81
C ASP A 73 9.14 -13.85 4.29
N GLN A 74 9.82 -12.87 4.89
CA GLN A 74 10.14 -12.86 6.32
C GLN A 74 8.89 -12.88 7.19
N ILE A 75 7.89 -12.05 6.88
CA ILE A 75 6.61 -12.00 7.60
C ILE A 75 5.88 -13.34 7.46
N SER A 76 5.84 -13.93 6.26
CA SER A 76 5.19 -15.22 6.01
C SER A 76 5.84 -16.35 6.80
N VAL A 77 7.18 -16.42 6.83
CA VAL A 77 7.93 -17.39 7.63
C VAL A 77 7.71 -17.15 9.12
N GLY A 78 7.79 -15.90 9.58
CA GLY A 78 7.54 -15.53 10.97
C GLY A 78 6.15 -15.92 11.47
N ALA A 79 5.13 -15.73 10.62
CA ALA A 79 3.77 -16.15 10.92
C ALA A 79 3.66 -17.67 11.08
N ALA A 80 4.23 -18.44 10.14
CA ALA A 80 4.20 -19.90 10.16
C ALA A 80 4.97 -20.52 11.32
N THR A 81 6.01 -19.86 11.83
CA THR A 81 6.88 -20.35 12.90
C THR A 81 6.58 -19.75 14.28
N GLY A 82 5.67 -18.79 14.37
CA GLY A 82 5.37 -18.08 15.63
C GLY A 82 6.48 -17.12 16.08
N THR A 83 7.33 -16.67 15.15
CA THR A 83 8.46 -15.75 15.38
C THR A 83 8.25 -14.38 14.69
N LEU A 84 7.00 -14.03 14.43
CA LEU A 84 6.66 -12.75 13.83
C LEU A 84 7.04 -11.60 14.77
N SER A 85 7.67 -10.56 14.25
CA SER A 85 8.01 -9.34 15.00
C SER A 85 6.79 -8.72 15.70
N ASP A 86 7.00 -7.98 16.78
CA ASP A 86 5.91 -7.40 17.59
C ASP A 86 4.96 -6.55 16.75
N VAL A 87 5.53 -5.72 15.88
CA VAL A 87 4.80 -4.86 14.93
C VAL A 87 5.23 -5.20 13.52
N VAL A 88 4.28 -5.24 12.61
CA VAL A 88 4.51 -5.59 11.21
C VAL A 88 3.90 -4.59 10.26
N GLY A 89 4.67 -4.20 9.25
CA GLY A 89 4.15 -3.57 8.05
C GLY A 89 3.38 -4.62 7.23
N LEU A 90 2.19 -4.25 6.76
CA LEU A 90 1.27 -5.16 6.09
C LEU A 90 0.80 -4.59 4.75
N ASP A 91 0.71 -5.45 3.76
CA ASP A 91 -0.11 -5.22 2.58
C ASP A 91 -1.49 -5.83 2.78
N GLY A 92 -2.54 -5.17 2.29
CA GLY A 92 -3.91 -5.66 2.43
C GLY A 92 -4.15 -7.05 1.82
N ALA A 93 -3.38 -7.43 0.81
CA ALA A 93 -3.45 -8.75 0.19
C ALA A 93 -2.96 -9.89 1.11
N TRP A 94 -2.15 -9.59 2.14
CA TRP A 94 -1.58 -10.61 3.03
C TRP A 94 -2.43 -10.93 4.25
N VAL A 95 -3.32 -10.01 4.66
CA VAL A 95 -3.98 -10.05 5.97
C VAL A 95 -4.85 -11.29 6.18
N ASN A 96 -5.54 -11.78 5.14
CA ASN A 96 -6.35 -12.99 5.28
C ASN A 96 -5.51 -14.23 5.53
N ASN A 97 -4.41 -14.40 4.79
CA ASN A 97 -3.50 -15.53 4.96
C ASN A 97 -2.85 -15.50 6.36
N LEU A 98 -2.41 -14.33 6.81
CA LEU A 98 -1.82 -14.17 8.14
C LEU A 98 -2.85 -14.39 9.26
N ASN A 99 -4.10 -13.90 9.07
CA ASN A 99 -5.18 -14.14 10.03
C ASN A 99 -5.58 -15.62 10.09
N ALA A 100 -5.62 -16.33 8.97
CA ALA A 100 -5.89 -17.77 8.93
C ALA A 100 -4.84 -18.59 9.71
N GLN A 101 -3.61 -18.09 9.82
CA GLN A 101 -2.54 -18.66 10.65
C GLN A 101 -2.61 -18.18 12.11
N ASN A 102 -3.61 -17.37 12.49
CA ASN A 102 -3.70 -16.68 13.79
C ASN A 102 -2.45 -15.86 14.14
N ALA A 103 -1.76 -15.31 13.15
CA ALA A 103 -0.52 -14.57 13.35
C ALA A 103 -0.75 -13.09 13.75
N LEU A 104 -1.93 -12.55 13.46
CA LEU A 104 -2.27 -11.14 13.76
C LEU A 104 -3.18 -11.03 14.99
N ALA A 105 -2.88 -10.06 15.84
CA ALA A 105 -3.69 -9.74 16.99
C ALA A 105 -4.98 -8.99 16.57
N ASP A 106 -6.08 -9.25 17.29
CA ASP A 106 -7.27 -8.42 17.20
C ASP A 106 -7.06 -7.10 17.95
N MET A 107 -7.02 -5.99 17.23
CA MET A 107 -6.84 -4.66 17.82
C MET A 107 -8.15 -4.04 18.34
N ASN A 108 -9.33 -4.67 18.15
CA ASN A 108 -10.59 -4.14 18.71
C ASN A 108 -10.53 -3.94 20.23
N PRO A 109 -10.07 -4.94 21.05
CA PRO A 109 -9.97 -4.74 22.49
C PRO A 109 -9.00 -3.62 22.90
N MET A 110 -7.91 -3.43 22.13
CA MET A 110 -6.93 -2.38 22.38
C MET A 110 -7.51 -0.99 22.10
N MET A 111 -8.28 -0.86 21.01
CA MET A 111 -9.00 0.37 20.69
C MET A 111 -9.99 0.74 21.79
N ASP A 112 -10.79 -0.23 22.24
CA ASP A 112 -11.83 -0.01 23.25
C ASP A 112 -11.22 0.35 24.60
N ALA A 113 -10.17 -0.35 25.02
CA ALA A 113 -9.47 -0.08 26.29
C ALA A 113 -8.78 1.29 26.33
N SER A 114 -8.26 1.75 25.19
CA SER A 114 -7.57 3.05 25.09
C SER A 114 -8.50 4.22 24.78
N GLY A 115 -9.79 3.98 24.52
CA GLY A 115 -10.71 5.01 24.05
C GLY A 115 -10.32 5.60 22.68
N PHE A 116 -9.71 4.79 21.81
CA PHE A 116 -9.26 5.23 20.49
C PHE A 116 -10.44 5.68 19.62
N ASP A 117 -10.35 6.91 19.11
CA ASP A 117 -11.37 7.43 18.20
C ASP A 117 -11.25 6.80 16.81
N LYS A 118 -12.12 5.82 16.53
CA LYS A 118 -12.15 5.09 15.26
C LYS A 118 -12.54 5.98 14.08
N SER A 119 -13.21 7.12 14.32
CA SER A 119 -13.63 8.04 13.26
C SER A 119 -12.48 8.80 12.59
N GLN A 120 -11.32 8.85 13.24
CA GLN A 120 -10.11 9.46 12.66
C GLN A 120 -9.38 8.57 11.64
N VAL A 121 -9.77 7.31 11.49
CA VAL A 121 -9.13 6.37 10.58
C VAL A 121 -9.96 6.23 9.30
N ALA A 122 -9.32 6.37 8.15
CA ALA A 122 -9.98 6.29 6.84
C ALA A 122 -10.60 4.91 6.61
N ASP A 123 -9.93 3.87 7.08
CA ASP A 123 -10.39 2.49 7.03
C ASP A 123 -9.72 1.66 8.12
N ILE A 124 -10.36 0.58 8.55
CA ILE A 124 -9.81 -0.45 9.45
C ILE A 124 -10.07 -1.80 8.79
N ILE A 125 -8.99 -2.44 8.34
CA ILE A 125 -9.12 -3.74 7.69
C ILE A 125 -9.48 -4.80 8.73
N LYS A 126 -10.58 -5.48 8.47
CA LYS A 126 -11.11 -6.53 9.34
C LYS A 126 -11.16 -7.86 8.62
N VAL A 127 -10.76 -8.92 9.32
CA VAL A 127 -10.93 -10.30 8.88
C VAL A 127 -11.67 -11.04 9.99
N ASP A 128 -12.77 -11.71 9.66
CA ASP A 128 -13.64 -12.42 10.63
C ASP A 128 -14.06 -11.55 11.84
N GLY A 129 -14.30 -10.24 11.58
CA GLY A 129 -14.65 -9.26 12.62
C GLY A 129 -13.50 -8.73 13.46
N LYS A 130 -12.29 -9.29 13.37
CA LYS A 130 -11.08 -8.82 14.04
C LYS A 130 -10.47 -7.65 13.28
N ALA A 131 -10.15 -6.56 13.96
CA ALA A 131 -9.37 -5.45 13.38
C ALA A 131 -7.89 -5.86 13.34
N VAL A 132 -7.36 -6.17 12.16
CA VAL A 132 -6.03 -6.75 11.99
C VAL A 132 -5.01 -5.82 11.34
N MET A 133 -5.46 -4.77 10.66
CA MET A 133 -4.58 -3.82 10.01
C MET A 133 -5.18 -2.42 9.98
N PHE A 134 -4.33 -1.42 10.26
CA PHE A 134 -4.61 -0.01 10.01
C PHE A 134 -3.84 0.44 8.78
N PRO A 135 -4.48 0.93 7.71
CA PRO A 135 -3.80 1.63 6.63
C PRO A 135 -3.15 2.91 7.16
N VAL A 136 -1.84 2.98 7.16
CA VAL A 136 -1.06 4.14 7.64
C VAL A 136 -0.86 5.15 6.51
N ALA A 137 -0.63 4.65 5.30
CA ALA A 137 -0.45 5.44 4.10
C ALA A 137 -1.13 4.76 2.93
N SER A 138 -1.80 5.54 2.07
CA SER A 138 -2.48 5.05 0.87
C SER A 138 -1.90 5.70 -0.37
N PHE A 139 -1.59 4.89 -1.37
CA PHE A 139 -1.04 5.30 -2.66
C PHE A 139 -2.09 5.04 -3.73
N VAL A 140 -2.60 6.08 -4.34
CA VAL A 140 -3.46 5.91 -5.52
C VAL A 140 -2.62 5.66 -6.76
N TYR A 141 -3.20 4.97 -7.72
CA TYR A 141 -2.60 4.61 -9.00
C TYR A 141 -3.28 5.40 -10.14
N PRO A 142 -2.87 6.65 -10.38
CA PRO A 142 -3.31 7.39 -11.55
C PRO A 142 -2.62 6.87 -12.82
N VAL A 143 -3.08 7.35 -13.97
CA VAL A 143 -2.30 7.24 -15.21
C VAL A 143 -1.27 8.36 -15.25
N PHE A 144 0.00 8.00 -15.37
CA PHE A 144 1.09 8.90 -15.72
C PHE A 144 1.12 9.05 -17.25
N VAL A 145 1.18 10.26 -17.73
CA VAL A 145 1.24 10.55 -19.18
C VAL A 145 2.50 11.33 -19.49
N ASN A 146 3.32 10.81 -20.39
CA ASN A 146 4.48 11.52 -20.94
C ASN A 146 3.98 12.60 -21.88
N LEU A 147 4.07 13.86 -21.47
CA LEU A 147 3.52 15.01 -22.21
C LEU A 147 4.30 15.30 -23.50
N ASP A 148 5.60 14.98 -23.53
CA ASP A 148 6.42 15.21 -24.71
C ASP A 148 6.08 14.21 -25.82
N LEU A 149 5.90 12.93 -25.48
CA LEU A 149 5.42 11.93 -26.43
C LEU A 149 3.98 12.20 -26.87
N ALA A 150 3.11 12.65 -25.96
CA ALA A 150 1.75 13.04 -26.27
C ALA A 150 1.71 14.22 -27.28
N ALA A 151 2.53 15.25 -27.05
CA ALA A 151 2.65 16.41 -27.95
C ALA A 151 3.19 16.01 -29.33
N GLN A 152 4.24 15.19 -29.38
CA GLN A 152 4.81 14.67 -30.64
C GLN A 152 3.79 13.86 -31.45
N ALA A 153 2.92 13.11 -30.75
CA ALA A 153 1.86 12.30 -31.34
C ALA A 153 0.58 13.11 -31.70
N GLY A 154 0.56 14.43 -31.44
CA GLY A 154 -0.61 15.27 -31.66
C GLY A 154 -1.80 14.96 -30.72
N VAL A 155 -1.53 14.44 -29.54
CA VAL A 155 -2.51 14.24 -28.48
C VAL A 155 -2.66 15.56 -27.72
N THR A 156 -3.62 16.38 -28.14
CA THR A 156 -3.85 17.72 -27.56
C THR A 156 -4.75 17.71 -26.33
N LYS A 157 -5.52 16.65 -26.14
CA LYS A 157 -6.38 16.41 -24.97
C LYS A 157 -6.04 15.07 -24.35
N LEU A 158 -5.73 15.07 -23.06
CA LEU A 158 -5.47 13.83 -22.31
C LEU A 158 -6.73 12.97 -22.21
N PRO A 159 -6.63 11.64 -22.28
CA PRO A 159 -7.79 10.75 -22.33
C PRO A 159 -8.58 10.73 -21.03
N SER A 160 -9.88 10.73 -21.13
CA SER A 160 -10.83 10.62 -20.02
C SER A 160 -11.74 9.40 -20.11
N THR A 161 -11.82 8.78 -21.29
CA THR A 161 -12.54 7.53 -21.54
C THR A 161 -11.62 6.46 -22.12
N ARG A 162 -12.07 5.19 -22.09
CA ARG A 162 -11.31 4.06 -22.65
C ARG A 162 -11.06 4.23 -24.16
N ALA A 163 -12.06 4.73 -24.90
CA ALA A 163 -11.88 4.98 -26.34
C ALA A 163 -10.84 6.07 -26.59
N GLU A 164 -10.88 7.20 -25.84
CA GLU A 164 -9.87 8.25 -25.95
C GLU A 164 -8.48 7.72 -25.58
N PHE A 165 -8.37 6.81 -24.59
CA PHE A 165 -7.10 6.18 -24.21
C PHE A 165 -6.54 5.29 -25.32
N LEU A 166 -7.38 4.45 -25.92
CA LEU A 166 -6.97 3.59 -27.03
C LEU A 166 -6.47 4.44 -28.22
N GLU A 167 -7.16 5.51 -28.56
CA GLU A 167 -6.73 6.40 -29.65
C GLU A 167 -5.43 7.15 -29.31
N ALA A 168 -5.28 7.62 -28.09
CA ALA A 168 -4.01 8.21 -27.63
C ALA A 168 -2.87 7.20 -27.68
N ALA A 169 -3.11 5.96 -27.19
CA ALA A 169 -2.12 4.90 -27.20
C ALA A 169 -1.68 4.56 -28.63
N LYS A 170 -2.60 4.45 -29.58
CA LYS A 170 -2.26 4.24 -31.01
C LYS A 170 -1.40 5.36 -31.57
N LYS A 171 -1.76 6.62 -31.32
CA LYS A 171 -0.99 7.78 -31.80
C LYS A 171 0.41 7.85 -31.23
N MET A 172 0.57 7.49 -29.95
CA MET A 172 1.87 7.51 -29.26
C MET A 172 2.73 6.28 -29.56
N THR A 173 2.23 5.30 -30.32
CA THR A 173 2.96 4.09 -30.65
C THR A 173 3.75 4.27 -31.95
N HIS A 174 5.06 4.07 -31.84
CA HIS A 174 6.04 4.05 -32.96
C HIS A 174 6.99 2.88 -32.72
N ALA A 175 6.58 1.68 -33.12
CA ALA A 175 7.34 0.44 -32.88
C ALA A 175 8.73 0.44 -33.52
N ASP A 176 8.89 1.13 -34.67
CA ASP A 176 10.18 1.36 -35.34
C ASP A 176 11.17 2.17 -34.47
N LYS A 177 10.65 2.98 -33.51
CA LYS A 177 11.41 3.75 -32.52
C LYS A 177 11.45 3.08 -31.17
N ASN A 178 10.90 1.88 -31.03
CA ASN A 178 10.70 1.20 -29.74
C ASN A 178 9.89 2.06 -28.72
N GLN A 179 8.88 2.76 -29.22
CA GLN A 179 7.96 3.59 -28.43
C GLN A 179 6.55 3.01 -28.52
N TYR A 180 5.86 2.94 -27.37
CA TYR A 180 4.54 2.35 -27.24
C TYR A 180 3.60 3.26 -26.46
N GLY A 181 2.29 3.13 -26.70
CA GLY A 181 1.29 3.96 -26.05
C GLY A 181 1.09 3.59 -24.58
N TRP A 182 1.22 2.31 -24.23
CA TRP A 182 1.00 1.80 -22.88
C TRP A 182 1.96 0.66 -22.53
N VAL A 183 2.10 0.40 -21.23
CA VAL A 183 2.88 -0.70 -20.67
C VAL A 183 2.01 -1.48 -19.68
N LEU A 184 2.09 -2.83 -19.77
CA LEU A 184 1.34 -3.75 -18.91
C LEU A 184 2.29 -4.79 -18.31
N PRO A 185 2.53 -4.76 -16.98
CA PRO A 185 3.37 -5.74 -16.30
C PRO A 185 2.51 -6.90 -15.78
N LEU A 186 2.64 -8.10 -16.33
CA LEU A 186 1.95 -9.30 -15.86
C LEU A 186 2.94 -10.42 -15.50
N SER A 187 4.09 -10.08 -14.92
CA SER A 187 5.04 -11.09 -14.43
C SER A 187 4.47 -11.85 -13.23
N LEU A 188 4.50 -13.19 -13.30
CA LEU A 188 4.06 -14.04 -12.18
C LEU A 188 4.98 -13.98 -10.96
N GLN A 189 6.13 -13.30 -11.04
CA GLN A 189 7.00 -13.06 -9.89
C GLN A 189 6.37 -12.08 -8.89
N THR A 190 5.61 -11.11 -9.39
CA THR A 190 4.85 -10.13 -8.61
C THR A 190 3.50 -9.92 -9.31
N PRO A 191 2.45 -10.66 -8.93
CA PRO A 191 1.21 -10.71 -9.71
C PRO A 191 0.31 -9.46 -9.53
N SER A 192 0.86 -8.36 -9.04
CA SER A 192 0.14 -7.10 -8.80
C SER A 192 -0.37 -6.39 -10.05
N GLY A 193 0.08 -6.79 -11.26
CA GLY A 193 -0.40 -6.26 -12.52
C GLY A 193 -1.91 -6.42 -12.73
N VAL A 194 -2.50 -7.51 -12.22
CA VAL A 194 -3.96 -7.67 -12.20
C VAL A 194 -4.62 -6.57 -11.36
N GLN A 195 -4.13 -6.36 -10.15
CA GLN A 195 -4.69 -5.38 -9.23
C GLN A 195 -4.49 -3.96 -9.76
N ASN A 196 -3.25 -3.61 -10.08
CA ASN A 196 -2.89 -2.23 -10.33
C ASN A 196 -3.21 -1.77 -11.76
N ASP A 197 -2.97 -2.60 -12.76
CA ASP A 197 -3.06 -2.22 -14.17
C ASP A 197 -4.33 -2.74 -14.86
N MET A 198 -4.87 -3.91 -14.49
CA MET A 198 -6.06 -4.47 -15.15
C MET A 198 -7.35 -4.10 -14.43
N MET A 199 -7.51 -4.42 -13.14
CA MET A 199 -8.76 -4.16 -12.42
C MET A 199 -9.01 -2.66 -12.20
N SER A 200 -7.99 -1.83 -12.32
CA SER A 200 -8.12 -0.37 -12.36
C SER A 200 -9.16 0.10 -13.38
N TRP A 201 -9.24 -0.56 -14.53
CA TRP A 201 -10.22 -0.24 -15.57
C TRP A 201 -11.65 -0.59 -15.17
N VAL A 202 -11.85 -1.62 -14.35
CA VAL A 202 -13.16 -1.98 -13.81
C VAL A 202 -13.58 -0.95 -12.77
N TRP A 203 -12.75 -0.73 -11.78
CA TRP A 203 -13.05 0.17 -10.65
C TRP A 203 -13.24 1.62 -11.05
N ALA A 204 -12.45 2.11 -12.02
CA ALA A 204 -12.54 3.50 -12.49
C ALA A 204 -13.95 3.89 -12.90
N SER A 205 -14.75 2.95 -13.38
CA SER A 205 -16.15 3.17 -13.79
C SER A 205 -17.16 2.74 -12.72
N GLY A 206 -16.75 2.68 -11.45
CA GLY A 206 -17.63 2.33 -10.34
C GLY A 206 -18.14 0.87 -10.39
N GLN A 207 -17.45 0.02 -11.13
CA GLN A 207 -17.82 -1.39 -11.30
C GLN A 207 -16.99 -2.28 -10.38
N SER A 208 -17.40 -3.53 -10.24
CA SER A 208 -16.83 -4.51 -9.32
C SER A 208 -16.46 -5.78 -10.06
N MET A 209 -15.47 -6.51 -9.57
CA MET A 209 -15.16 -7.88 -9.95
C MET A 209 -15.86 -8.90 -9.04
N MET A 210 -16.64 -8.42 -8.07
CA MET A 210 -17.34 -9.22 -7.09
C MET A 210 -18.84 -8.97 -7.15
N ALA A 211 -19.66 -10.00 -6.93
CA ALA A 211 -21.11 -9.89 -6.76
C ALA A 211 -21.54 -10.70 -5.53
N ASN A 212 -22.27 -10.06 -4.60
CA ASN A 212 -22.76 -10.71 -3.38
C ASN A 212 -21.66 -11.41 -2.56
N GLY A 213 -20.47 -10.82 -2.50
CA GLY A 213 -19.30 -11.36 -1.76
C GLY A 213 -18.59 -12.52 -2.44
N LYS A 214 -18.92 -12.81 -3.69
CA LYS A 214 -18.28 -13.88 -4.50
C LYS A 214 -17.71 -13.31 -5.78
N PRO A 215 -16.71 -13.98 -6.38
CA PRO A 215 -16.18 -13.62 -7.69
C PRO A 215 -17.27 -13.55 -8.76
N ASP A 216 -17.23 -12.49 -9.59
CA ASP A 216 -18.07 -12.28 -10.77
C ASP A 216 -17.20 -11.89 -11.96
N LEU A 217 -16.23 -12.75 -12.29
CA LEU A 217 -15.26 -12.48 -13.35
C LEU A 217 -15.86 -12.69 -14.74
N GLU A 218 -16.93 -13.49 -14.87
CA GLU A 218 -17.71 -13.63 -16.11
C GLU A 218 -18.70 -12.48 -16.30
N GLY A 219 -18.86 -11.62 -15.29
CA GLY A 219 -19.70 -10.42 -15.38
C GLY A 219 -19.20 -9.45 -16.44
N LYS A 220 -20.15 -8.70 -17.02
CA LYS A 220 -19.88 -7.74 -18.09
C LYS A 220 -18.70 -6.78 -17.78
N PRO A 221 -18.53 -6.24 -16.54
CA PRO A 221 -17.44 -5.31 -16.25
C PRO A 221 -16.04 -5.90 -16.49
N VAL A 222 -15.83 -7.14 -16.10
CA VAL A 222 -14.52 -7.83 -16.25
C VAL A 222 -14.30 -8.25 -17.69
N VAL A 223 -15.31 -8.81 -18.36
CA VAL A 223 -15.22 -9.20 -19.77
C VAL A 223 -14.98 -8.00 -20.68
N ASP A 224 -15.67 -6.87 -20.45
CA ASP A 224 -15.43 -5.61 -21.16
C ASP A 224 -14.02 -5.07 -20.94
N MET A 225 -13.48 -5.20 -19.72
CA MET A 225 -12.10 -4.82 -19.41
C MET A 225 -11.10 -5.71 -20.18
N LEU A 226 -11.26 -7.02 -20.13
CA LEU A 226 -10.40 -7.96 -20.87
C LEU A 226 -10.44 -7.68 -22.40
N THR A 227 -11.64 -7.42 -22.94
CA THR A 227 -11.82 -7.04 -24.35
C THR A 227 -11.09 -5.75 -24.67
N PHE A 228 -11.16 -4.74 -23.80
CA PHE A 228 -10.47 -3.48 -23.98
C PHE A 228 -8.94 -3.67 -23.93
N VAL A 229 -8.41 -4.39 -22.95
CA VAL A 229 -6.96 -4.66 -22.85
C VAL A 229 -6.47 -5.48 -24.06
N LYS A 230 -7.28 -6.47 -24.50
CA LYS A 230 -6.98 -7.20 -25.73
C LYS A 230 -6.92 -6.28 -26.95
N SER A 231 -7.84 -5.31 -27.07
CA SER A 231 -7.82 -4.38 -28.21
C SER A 231 -6.58 -3.47 -28.23
N LEU A 232 -6.05 -3.09 -27.06
CA LEU A 232 -4.77 -2.39 -26.95
C LEU A 232 -3.60 -3.27 -27.42
N ASN A 233 -3.61 -4.55 -27.03
CA ASN A 233 -2.57 -5.50 -27.42
C ASN A 233 -2.61 -5.82 -28.91
N ASP A 234 -3.78 -6.13 -29.45
CA ASP A 234 -3.99 -6.43 -30.87
C ASP A 234 -3.64 -5.22 -31.78
N GLY A 235 -3.83 -4.01 -31.24
CA GLY A 235 -3.41 -2.76 -31.88
C GLY A 235 -1.90 -2.49 -31.81
N GLY A 236 -1.11 -3.37 -31.18
CA GLY A 236 0.34 -3.23 -31.02
C GLY A 236 0.74 -2.06 -30.12
N THR A 237 -0.17 -1.58 -29.26
CA THR A 237 0.06 -0.37 -28.46
C THR A 237 0.71 -0.63 -27.11
N ILE A 238 0.78 -1.90 -26.68
CA ILE A 238 1.43 -2.30 -25.43
C ILE A 238 2.89 -2.65 -25.71
N SER A 239 3.79 -2.19 -24.85
CA SER A 239 5.22 -2.52 -24.98
C SER A 239 5.46 -4.04 -24.83
N PRO A 240 6.39 -4.64 -25.59
CA PRO A 240 6.66 -6.07 -25.57
C PRO A 240 7.09 -6.60 -24.18
N GLY A 241 6.94 -7.92 -23.99
CA GLY A 241 7.40 -8.60 -22.78
C GLY A 241 6.37 -8.64 -21.64
N ILE A 242 5.09 -8.46 -21.93
CA ILE A 242 3.99 -8.39 -20.96
C ILE A 242 4.08 -9.49 -19.88
N ALA A 243 4.27 -10.76 -20.30
CA ALA A 243 4.26 -11.93 -19.39
C ALA A 243 5.47 -12.02 -18.43
N THR A 244 6.54 -11.29 -18.72
CA THR A 244 7.76 -11.31 -17.90
C THR A 244 8.07 -9.96 -17.27
N LYS A 245 7.37 -8.91 -17.70
CA LYS A 245 7.60 -7.54 -17.25
C LYS A 245 7.12 -7.35 -15.80
N THR A 246 8.02 -6.82 -14.99
CA THR A 246 7.77 -6.43 -13.60
C THR A 246 7.31 -4.97 -13.51
N GLU A 247 6.77 -4.58 -12.35
CA GLU A 247 6.43 -3.17 -12.09
C GLU A 247 7.65 -2.26 -12.18
N GLN A 248 8.82 -2.73 -11.74
CA GLN A 248 10.04 -1.95 -11.85
C GLN A 248 10.43 -1.70 -13.32
N GLU A 249 10.33 -2.71 -14.18
CA GLU A 249 10.61 -2.55 -15.61
C GLU A 249 9.59 -1.64 -16.31
N LYS A 250 8.33 -1.65 -15.87
CA LYS A 250 7.30 -0.67 -16.27
C LYS A 250 7.77 0.77 -16.04
N VAL A 251 8.22 1.07 -14.82
CA VAL A 251 8.72 2.40 -14.46
C VAL A 251 9.97 2.77 -15.27
N GLU A 252 10.90 1.81 -15.50
CA GLU A 252 12.09 2.05 -16.32
C GLU A 252 11.74 2.42 -17.77
N GLU A 253 10.73 1.77 -18.36
CA GLU A 253 10.30 2.11 -19.71
C GLU A 253 9.72 3.53 -19.79
N PHE A 254 8.97 3.95 -18.79
CA PHE A 254 8.42 5.32 -18.71
C PHE A 254 9.52 6.37 -18.52
N VAL A 255 10.46 6.13 -17.62
CA VAL A 255 11.60 7.02 -17.34
C VAL A 255 12.49 7.20 -18.58
N ASN A 256 12.57 6.19 -19.45
CA ASN A 256 13.39 6.20 -20.65
C ASN A 256 12.62 6.59 -21.94
N ASP A 257 11.47 7.27 -21.81
CA ASP A 257 10.64 7.75 -22.94
C ASP A 257 10.20 6.64 -23.91
N ARG A 258 10.10 5.39 -23.43
CA ARG A 258 9.69 4.24 -24.26
C ARG A 258 8.18 4.03 -24.27
N VAL A 259 7.47 4.56 -23.27
CA VAL A 259 6.02 4.45 -23.20
C VAL A 259 5.36 5.79 -22.92
N GLY A 260 4.22 6.01 -23.57
CA GLY A 260 3.47 7.26 -23.46
C GLY A 260 2.63 7.34 -22.21
N MET A 261 2.10 6.22 -21.73
CA MET A 261 1.21 6.15 -20.57
C MET A 261 1.51 4.90 -19.73
N MET A 262 1.39 5.03 -18.39
CA MET A 262 1.42 3.91 -17.46
C MET A 262 0.45 4.17 -16.30
N ILE A 263 -0.16 3.12 -15.77
CA ILE A 263 -0.84 3.18 -14.46
C ILE A 263 0.20 2.85 -13.42
N ASP A 264 0.41 3.75 -12.43
CA ASP A 264 1.46 3.51 -11.44
C ASP A 264 1.20 4.22 -10.12
N SER A 265 1.90 3.77 -9.08
CA SER A 265 1.83 4.33 -7.74
C SER A 265 2.41 5.75 -7.69
N LEU A 266 1.76 6.62 -6.93
CA LEU A 266 2.30 7.95 -6.61
C LEU A 266 3.66 7.89 -5.88
N ALA A 267 3.97 6.79 -5.20
CA ALA A 267 5.26 6.58 -4.54
C ALA A 267 6.44 6.73 -5.53
N HIS A 268 6.22 6.41 -6.82
CA HIS A 268 7.27 6.46 -7.83
C HIS A 268 7.54 7.87 -8.41
N VAL A 269 6.75 8.88 -8.11
CA VAL A 269 6.97 10.25 -8.63
C VAL A 269 8.39 10.75 -8.34
N ASN A 270 8.87 10.58 -7.12
CA ASN A 270 10.22 11.03 -6.75
C ASN A 270 11.31 10.18 -7.41
N LEU A 271 11.08 8.87 -7.54
CA LEU A 271 11.99 7.96 -8.26
C LEU A 271 12.13 8.37 -9.73
N ILE A 272 10.99 8.62 -10.40
CA ILE A 272 10.94 9.08 -11.79
C ILE A 272 11.71 10.39 -11.96
N ARG A 273 11.45 11.38 -11.12
CA ARG A 273 12.13 12.69 -11.16
C ARG A 273 13.63 12.59 -10.89
N LYS A 274 14.04 11.70 -9.98
CA LYS A 274 15.45 11.44 -9.67
C LYS A 274 16.18 10.81 -10.85
N ARG A 275 15.54 9.88 -11.57
CA ARG A 275 16.14 9.15 -12.69
C ARG A 275 16.14 9.98 -13.98
N ASN A 276 15.05 10.68 -14.24
CA ASN A 276 14.93 11.58 -15.39
C ASN A 276 14.34 12.94 -14.99
N PRO A 277 15.17 13.87 -14.50
CA PRO A 277 14.70 15.20 -14.08
C PRO A 277 14.08 16.05 -15.21
N LYS A 278 14.27 15.64 -16.46
CA LYS A 278 13.74 16.34 -17.64
C LYS A 278 12.42 15.75 -18.14
N LEU A 279 12.01 14.60 -17.61
CA LEU A 279 10.77 13.96 -18.02
C LEU A 279 9.57 14.85 -17.71
N ASN A 280 8.90 15.31 -18.75
CA ASN A 280 7.71 16.13 -18.64
C ASN A 280 6.48 15.24 -18.61
N PHE A 281 5.87 15.07 -17.43
CA PHE A 281 4.70 14.22 -17.27
C PHE A 281 3.59 14.89 -16.48
N ASP A 282 2.38 14.38 -16.67
CA ASP A 282 1.20 14.78 -15.91
C ASP A 282 0.44 13.52 -15.42
N LEU A 283 -0.47 13.73 -14.48
CA LEU A 283 -1.31 12.68 -13.91
C LEU A 283 -2.76 12.89 -14.33
N ILE A 284 -3.43 11.79 -14.70
CA ILE A 284 -4.87 11.78 -14.95
C ILE A 284 -5.50 10.62 -14.18
N PRO A 285 -6.79 10.70 -13.79
CA PRO A 285 -7.49 9.55 -13.26
C PRO A 285 -7.58 8.45 -14.33
N VAL A 286 -7.63 7.19 -13.94
CA VAL A 286 -7.83 6.08 -14.89
C VAL A 286 -9.09 6.35 -15.71
N PRO A 287 -9.01 6.33 -17.05
CA PRO A 287 -10.14 6.64 -17.92
C PRO A 287 -11.31 5.68 -17.73
N VAL A 288 -12.53 6.21 -17.79
CA VAL A 288 -13.75 5.45 -17.56
C VAL A 288 -14.32 4.88 -18.85
N VAL A 289 -15.33 4.02 -18.74
CA VAL A 289 -16.17 3.64 -19.90
C VAL A 289 -16.93 4.86 -20.41
N GLU A 290 -17.31 4.82 -21.68
CA GLU A 290 -18.04 5.89 -22.35
C GLU A 290 -19.35 6.20 -21.62
N ASN A 291 -19.67 7.49 -21.52
CA ASN A 291 -20.89 8.01 -20.89
C ASN A 291 -21.02 7.74 -19.38
N TYR A 292 -19.94 7.29 -18.70
CA TYR A 292 -19.95 7.17 -17.26
C TYR A 292 -19.85 8.55 -16.59
N THR A 293 -20.79 8.83 -15.70
CA THR A 293 -20.87 10.11 -14.96
C THR A 293 -20.84 9.92 -13.45
N GLY A 294 -20.66 8.67 -12.99
CA GLY A 294 -20.63 8.35 -11.56
C GLY A 294 -19.31 8.72 -10.90
N LYS A 295 -19.24 8.48 -9.59
CA LYS A 295 -18.02 8.65 -8.81
C LYS A 295 -16.99 7.57 -9.20
N ARG A 296 -15.75 7.98 -9.47
CA ARG A 296 -14.68 7.07 -9.91
C ARG A 296 -14.14 6.25 -8.75
N GLY A 297 -13.98 4.97 -8.96
CA GLY A 297 -13.12 4.15 -8.12
C GLY A 297 -11.64 4.45 -8.42
N LEU A 298 -10.85 4.58 -7.37
CA LEU A 298 -9.43 4.87 -7.47
C LEU A 298 -8.65 3.63 -7.05
N PRO A 299 -7.92 3.00 -7.96
CA PRO A 299 -7.01 1.91 -7.59
C PRO A 299 -6.04 2.40 -6.54
N TYR A 300 -5.81 1.60 -5.52
CA TYR A 300 -4.88 1.96 -4.46
C TYR A 300 -4.17 0.75 -3.87
N ALA A 301 -2.99 1.00 -3.30
CA ALA A 301 -2.33 0.13 -2.35
C ALA A 301 -2.10 0.90 -1.05
N SER A 302 -1.85 0.20 0.05
CA SER A 302 -1.59 0.84 1.33
C SER A 302 -0.41 0.21 2.04
N TRP A 303 0.35 1.05 2.76
CA TRP A 303 1.14 0.57 3.86
C TRP A 303 0.24 0.42 5.07
N GLY A 304 0.07 -0.79 5.49
CA GLY A 304 -0.69 -1.12 6.69
C GLY A 304 0.22 -1.45 7.86
N ILE A 305 -0.31 -1.32 9.06
CA ILE A 305 0.37 -1.72 10.29
C ILE A 305 -0.51 -2.67 11.09
N GLY A 306 0.07 -3.73 11.61
CA GLY A 306 -0.58 -4.69 12.49
C GLY A 306 0.32 -5.11 13.64
N ILE A 307 -0.25 -5.84 14.58
CA ILE A 307 0.41 -6.35 15.78
C ILE A 307 0.42 -7.87 15.69
N SER A 308 1.56 -8.49 16.05
CA SER A 308 1.68 -9.94 16.14
C SER A 308 0.83 -10.50 17.28
N ALA A 309 0.09 -11.56 17.00
CA ALA A 309 -0.65 -12.28 18.05
C ALA A 309 0.30 -12.95 19.06
N ALA A 310 1.53 -13.29 18.65
CA ALA A 310 2.56 -13.90 19.50
C ALA A 310 3.35 -12.89 20.32
N SER A 311 3.20 -11.57 20.06
CA SER A 311 3.89 -10.53 20.82
C SER A 311 3.50 -10.57 22.30
N LYS A 312 4.51 -10.45 23.15
CA LYS A 312 4.34 -10.29 24.60
C LYS A 312 4.24 -8.81 25.02
N HIS A 313 4.37 -7.91 24.05
CA HIS A 313 4.41 -6.45 24.22
C HIS A 313 3.30 -5.76 23.43
N GLN A 314 2.09 -6.37 23.41
CA GLN A 314 0.98 -5.87 22.60
C GLN A 314 0.50 -4.48 23.04
N GLU A 315 0.61 -4.12 24.34
CA GLU A 315 0.26 -2.79 24.82
C GLU A 315 1.22 -1.72 24.31
N GLU A 316 2.53 -2.01 24.33
CA GLU A 316 3.56 -1.11 23.80
C GLU A 316 3.49 -1.02 22.27
N ALA A 317 3.23 -2.15 21.61
CA ALA A 317 3.00 -2.20 20.16
C ALA A 317 1.77 -1.35 19.76
N TRP A 318 0.69 -1.40 20.56
CA TRP A 318 -0.48 -0.57 20.34
C TRP A 318 -0.17 0.94 20.49
N LYS A 319 0.68 1.33 21.45
CA LYS A 319 1.14 2.73 21.55
C LYS A 319 1.87 3.19 20.29
N LEU A 320 2.68 2.32 19.68
CA LEU A 320 3.36 2.63 18.41
C LEU A 320 2.35 2.78 17.26
N VAL A 321 1.34 1.91 17.18
CA VAL A 321 0.25 2.04 16.18
C VAL A 321 -0.48 3.37 16.36
N GLN A 322 -0.90 3.71 17.59
CA GLN A 322 -1.57 4.98 17.88
C GLN A 322 -0.70 6.19 17.53
N TYR A 323 0.60 6.12 17.81
CA TYR A 323 1.54 7.19 17.51
C TYR A 323 1.66 7.44 16.01
N LEU A 324 1.84 6.38 15.21
CA LEU A 324 1.91 6.47 13.74
C LEU A 324 0.59 6.92 13.12
N MET A 325 -0.53 6.61 13.76
CA MET A 325 -1.87 7.04 13.34
C MET A 325 -2.28 8.41 13.90
N SER A 326 -1.48 9.06 14.75
CA SER A 326 -1.78 10.41 15.21
C SER A 326 -1.70 11.42 14.05
N GLU A 327 -2.55 12.46 14.08
CA GLU A 327 -2.66 13.46 12.99
C GLU A 327 -1.30 14.01 12.54
N LYS A 328 -0.48 14.47 13.50
CA LYS A 328 0.82 15.08 13.21
C LYS A 328 1.84 14.09 12.64
N VAL A 329 1.93 12.89 13.23
CA VAL A 329 2.94 11.90 12.82
C VAL A 329 2.53 11.26 11.50
N ASN A 330 1.25 10.97 11.33
CA ASN A 330 0.73 10.44 10.08
C ASN A 330 0.94 11.43 8.92
N ALA A 331 0.66 12.74 9.13
CA ALA A 331 0.96 13.76 8.14
C ALA A 331 2.45 13.82 7.78
N LYS A 332 3.36 13.75 8.78
CA LYS A 332 4.82 13.71 8.55
C LYS A 332 5.23 12.48 7.73
N LEU A 333 4.74 11.29 8.12
CA LEU A 333 5.09 10.04 7.43
C LEU A 333 4.62 10.04 5.98
N VAL A 334 3.36 10.41 5.73
CA VAL A 334 2.82 10.40 4.36
C VAL A 334 3.41 11.50 3.48
N SER A 335 3.82 12.65 4.05
CA SER A 335 4.57 13.67 3.32
C SER A 335 5.91 13.12 2.82
N LEU A 336 6.60 12.32 3.64
CA LEU A 336 7.86 11.68 3.25
C LEU A 336 7.65 10.57 2.20
N ALA A 337 6.52 9.86 2.30
CA ALA A 337 6.17 8.75 1.42
C ALA A 337 5.48 9.20 0.11
N ASN A 338 5.08 10.47 -0.02
CA ASN A 338 4.23 10.96 -1.10
C ASN A 338 2.90 10.19 -1.21
N ALA A 339 2.30 9.90 -0.05
CA ALA A 339 1.08 9.10 0.08
C ALA A 339 -0.06 9.92 0.71
N PHE A 340 -1.27 9.38 0.64
CA PHE A 340 -2.42 9.95 1.34
C PHE A 340 -2.54 9.33 2.74
N PRO A 341 -2.97 10.13 3.73
CA PRO A 341 -2.96 9.69 5.12
C PRO A 341 -4.03 8.65 5.43
N GLY A 342 -3.69 7.71 6.31
CA GLY A 342 -4.66 6.83 6.94
C GLY A 342 -5.48 7.54 8.03
N ASN A 343 -4.94 8.61 8.63
CA ASN A 343 -5.70 9.49 9.52
C ASN A 343 -6.40 10.59 8.68
N VAL A 344 -7.73 10.64 8.71
CA VAL A 344 -8.54 11.56 7.90
C VAL A 344 -8.33 13.04 8.22
N ASN A 345 -7.80 13.35 9.40
CA ASN A 345 -7.52 14.71 9.84
C ASN A 345 -6.08 15.16 9.50
N ALA A 346 -5.20 14.23 9.13
CA ALA A 346 -3.82 14.53 8.79
C ALA A 346 -3.73 15.34 7.49
N LYS A 347 -2.88 16.36 7.49
CA LYS A 347 -2.71 17.29 6.36
C LYS A 347 -1.25 17.26 5.90
N PRO A 348 -0.93 16.43 4.89
CA PRO A 348 0.42 16.43 4.32
C PRO A 348 0.70 17.75 3.61
N ASP A 349 1.93 18.23 3.70
CA ASP A 349 2.35 19.55 3.21
C ASP A 349 2.57 19.59 1.69
N PHE A 350 2.83 18.46 1.05
CA PHE A 350 3.07 18.38 -0.40
C PHE A 350 1.87 18.78 -1.27
N VAL A 351 0.65 18.73 -0.75
CA VAL A 351 -0.59 19.02 -1.52
C VAL A 351 -0.56 20.43 -2.11
N THR A 352 0.06 21.37 -1.42
CA THR A 352 0.17 22.78 -1.86
C THR A 352 1.52 23.11 -2.50
N SER A 353 2.55 22.32 -2.25
CA SER A 353 3.91 22.60 -2.69
C SER A 353 4.29 21.91 -4.01
N ASP A 354 3.56 20.87 -4.42
CA ASP A 354 3.84 20.08 -5.62
C ASP A 354 2.62 19.94 -6.53
N LYS A 355 2.77 20.35 -7.80
CA LYS A 355 1.67 20.32 -8.78
C LYS A 355 1.12 18.91 -9.05
N ALA A 356 2.00 17.91 -9.16
CA ALA A 356 1.58 16.54 -9.44
C ALA A 356 0.79 15.96 -8.25
N PHE A 357 1.29 16.16 -7.02
CA PHE A 357 0.60 15.73 -5.82
C PHE A 357 -0.69 16.51 -5.55
N GLY A 358 -0.71 17.82 -5.82
CA GLY A 358 -1.94 18.62 -5.76
C GLY A 358 -3.00 18.06 -6.68
N LYS A 359 -2.63 17.71 -7.91
CA LYS A 359 -3.53 17.08 -8.88
C LYS A 359 -3.99 15.68 -8.45
N ALA A 360 -3.08 14.86 -7.94
CA ALA A 360 -3.41 13.55 -7.39
C ALA A 360 -4.36 13.64 -6.20
N PHE A 361 -4.21 14.66 -5.36
CA PHE A 361 -5.12 14.91 -4.25
C PHE A 361 -6.53 15.30 -4.71
N GLU A 362 -6.65 16.12 -5.77
CA GLU A 362 -7.95 16.40 -6.37
C GLU A 362 -8.59 15.13 -6.98
N ILE A 363 -7.80 14.26 -7.62
CA ILE A 363 -8.26 12.94 -8.07
C ILE A 363 -8.78 12.13 -6.87
N PHE A 364 -8.02 12.08 -5.79
CA PHE A 364 -8.36 11.36 -4.56
C PHE A 364 -9.67 11.88 -3.94
N LYS A 365 -9.84 13.19 -3.80
CA LYS A 365 -11.04 13.80 -3.21
C LYS A 365 -12.31 13.55 -4.01
N THR A 366 -12.20 13.44 -5.31
CA THR A 366 -13.35 13.26 -6.22
C THR A 366 -13.72 11.80 -6.46
N GLY A 367 -12.87 10.87 -6.05
CA GLY A 367 -13.06 9.44 -6.17
C GLY A 367 -13.43 8.74 -4.85
N TYR A 368 -13.36 7.42 -4.86
CA TYR A 368 -13.34 6.56 -3.68
C TYR A 368 -12.27 5.49 -3.87
N LEU A 369 -11.65 5.04 -2.79
CA LEU A 369 -10.62 4.00 -2.85
C LEU A 369 -11.26 2.67 -3.25
N ALA A 370 -10.69 2.01 -4.24
CA ALA A 370 -11.18 0.75 -4.79
C ALA A 370 -10.04 -0.25 -4.97
N ASN A 371 -10.05 -1.28 -4.14
CA ASN A 371 -9.18 -2.44 -4.26
C ASN A 371 -9.86 -3.63 -3.60
N GLU A 372 -10.56 -4.41 -4.38
CA GLU A 372 -11.32 -5.56 -3.88
C GLU A 372 -10.42 -6.74 -3.51
N PHE A 373 -9.12 -6.73 -3.85
CA PHE A 373 -8.17 -7.76 -3.38
C PHE A 373 -7.84 -7.63 -1.90
N THR A 374 -7.94 -6.40 -1.36
CA THR A 374 -7.80 -6.19 0.08
C THR A 374 -8.88 -6.97 0.82
N GLY A 375 -8.46 -7.92 1.66
CA GLY A 375 -9.39 -8.76 2.42
C GLY A 375 -9.93 -9.98 1.66
N LEU A 376 -9.52 -10.27 0.41
CA LEU A 376 -9.86 -11.53 -0.26
C LEU A 376 -9.03 -12.70 0.28
N PRO A 377 -9.63 -13.90 0.39
CA PRO A 377 -8.86 -15.11 0.71
C PRO A 377 -7.78 -15.35 -0.37
N VAL A 378 -6.55 -15.63 0.05
CA VAL A 378 -5.43 -15.97 -0.84
C VAL A 378 -5.28 -15.04 -2.05
N ALA A 379 -5.36 -13.72 -1.83
CA ALA A 379 -5.40 -12.72 -2.88
C ALA A 379 -4.27 -12.83 -3.91
N GLU A 380 -3.02 -13.08 -3.49
CA GLU A 380 -1.89 -13.26 -4.43
C GLU A 380 -2.07 -14.50 -5.33
N ASP A 381 -2.61 -15.61 -4.79
CA ASP A 381 -2.90 -16.80 -5.59
C ASP A 381 -4.00 -16.52 -6.63
N LEU A 382 -5.03 -15.74 -6.23
CA LEU A 382 -6.08 -15.30 -7.15
C LEU A 382 -5.52 -14.39 -8.26
N MET A 383 -4.65 -13.44 -7.92
CA MET A 383 -3.98 -12.58 -8.89
C MET A 383 -3.13 -13.41 -9.86
N THR A 384 -2.32 -14.33 -9.35
CA THR A 384 -1.51 -15.24 -10.18
C THR A 384 -2.36 -16.07 -11.15
N GLN A 385 -3.48 -16.63 -10.67
CA GLN A 385 -4.39 -17.39 -11.51
C GLN A 385 -5.01 -16.52 -12.61
N PHE A 386 -5.39 -15.30 -12.31
CA PHE A 386 -5.92 -14.37 -13.30
C PHE A 386 -4.86 -13.96 -14.32
N ASP A 387 -3.63 -13.64 -13.87
CA ASP A 387 -2.51 -13.29 -14.77
C ASP A 387 -2.23 -14.38 -15.80
N VAL A 388 -2.25 -15.65 -15.37
CA VAL A 388 -2.08 -16.79 -16.30
C VAL A 388 -3.15 -16.78 -17.41
N GLN A 389 -4.41 -16.48 -17.07
CA GLN A 389 -5.48 -16.44 -18.07
C GLN A 389 -5.37 -15.18 -18.95
N ALA A 390 -5.02 -14.03 -18.37
CA ALA A 390 -4.79 -12.81 -19.11
C ALA A 390 -3.61 -12.96 -20.09
N GLN A 391 -2.50 -13.57 -19.68
CA GLN A 391 -1.36 -13.86 -20.56
C GLN A 391 -1.76 -14.73 -21.76
N LYS A 392 -2.52 -15.80 -21.54
CA LYS A 392 -3.02 -16.67 -22.62
C LYS A 392 -3.94 -15.91 -23.58
N MET A 393 -4.82 -15.07 -23.06
CA MET A 393 -5.68 -14.21 -23.89
C MET A 393 -4.87 -13.25 -24.75
N LEU A 394 -3.86 -12.61 -24.17
CA LEU A 394 -3.00 -11.65 -24.86
C LEU A 394 -2.09 -12.34 -25.89
N ALA A 395 -1.70 -13.60 -25.64
CA ALA A 395 -1.00 -14.44 -26.60
C ALA A 395 -1.91 -14.94 -27.75
N GLY A 396 -3.23 -14.72 -27.67
CA GLY A 396 -4.18 -15.16 -28.69
C GLY A 396 -4.63 -16.63 -28.54
N GLU A 397 -4.31 -17.27 -27.42
CA GLU A 397 -4.65 -18.68 -27.15
C GLU A 397 -6.12 -18.86 -26.73
N GLN A 398 -6.76 -17.80 -26.23
CA GLN A 398 -8.16 -17.80 -25.80
C GLN A 398 -8.82 -16.42 -25.95
N LYS A 399 -10.13 -16.40 -25.99
CA LYS A 399 -10.93 -15.16 -26.05
C LYS A 399 -11.08 -14.54 -24.64
N PRO A 400 -11.47 -13.24 -24.55
CA PRO A 400 -11.75 -12.58 -23.26
C PRO A 400 -12.74 -13.35 -22.37
N GLU A 401 -13.83 -13.86 -22.95
CA GLU A 401 -14.86 -14.62 -22.23
C GLU A 401 -14.32 -15.97 -21.70
N GLU A 402 -13.46 -16.62 -22.48
CA GLU A 402 -12.82 -17.89 -22.08
C GLU A 402 -11.81 -17.66 -20.95
N ALA A 403 -11.05 -16.55 -21.01
CA ALA A 403 -10.13 -16.16 -19.96
C ALA A 403 -10.89 -15.83 -18.65
N ALA A 404 -11.98 -15.08 -18.76
CA ALA A 404 -12.86 -14.75 -17.63
C ALA A 404 -13.44 -16.02 -16.98
N ALA A 405 -13.98 -16.94 -17.77
CA ALA A 405 -14.56 -18.20 -17.28
C ALA A 405 -13.51 -19.10 -16.61
N ALA A 406 -12.30 -19.19 -17.19
CA ALA A 406 -11.22 -19.98 -16.60
C ALA A 406 -10.73 -19.37 -15.25
N ALA A 407 -10.61 -18.05 -15.17
CA ALA A 407 -10.28 -17.36 -13.93
C ALA A 407 -11.41 -17.50 -12.89
N GLN A 408 -12.68 -17.33 -13.29
CA GLN A 408 -13.86 -17.53 -12.45
C GLN A 408 -13.86 -18.92 -11.79
N LYS A 409 -13.63 -19.96 -12.60
CA LYS A 409 -13.58 -21.35 -12.10
C LYS A 409 -12.47 -21.53 -11.06
N GLY A 410 -11.30 -20.96 -11.30
CA GLY A 410 -10.17 -21.04 -10.38
C GLY A 410 -10.45 -20.32 -9.06
N TRP A 411 -11.01 -19.12 -9.15
CA TRP A 411 -11.34 -18.31 -7.97
C TRP A 411 -12.45 -18.92 -7.13
N MET A 412 -13.54 -19.39 -7.76
CA MET A 412 -14.67 -20.02 -7.04
C MET A 412 -14.25 -21.22 -6.19
N ALA A 413 -13.13 -21.86 -6.49
CA ALA A 413 -12.60 -22.95 -5.67
C ALA A 413 -11.99 -22.45 -4.33
N LYS A 414 -11.85 -21.14 -4.13
CA LYS A 414 -11.29 -20.51 -2.93
C LYS A 414 -12.34 -19.79 -2.07
N PHE A 415 -13.62 -19.77 -2.51
CA PHE A 415 -14.79 -19.16 -1.84
C PHE A 415 -15.83 -20.21 -1.45
#